data_e49ddc4787f14eefff07fc10e8b280e8
#
_entry.id   e49ddc4787f14eefff07fc10e8b280e8
#
_cell.length_a   1.000
_cell.length_b   1.000
_cell.length_c   1.000
_cell.angle_alpha   90.00
_cell.angle_beta   90.00
_cell.angle_gamma   90.00
#
_symmetry.space_group_name_H-M   'P 1'
#
loop_
_entity.id
_entity.type
_entity.pdbx_description
1 polymer ?
#
loop_
_entity_poly.entity_id
_entity_poly.type
_entity_poly.pdbx_seq_one_letter_code
_entity_poly.pdbx_strand_id
1 'polypeptide(L)'
;MASKAILVNLDAMIKRADFAAETDDETTFDTINSISVRDLNDFTAILRKPDFQRETNHWSPNQVVSMLESYVNGDLIPAVILWKSSYIFVIDGGHRLSVLKAWIEDDYGDGPLSLKYFGSEISKEQRSIADKTRKLINERVGSWSHFKQRLLDEDISATERNKITNILTRGLTIQWVKGNADKAESSFFNINMQGTPLDEVEELLLKNRHKPTSISARAVIRAGKGHRYWSAFSQDYSDKIEKAAKKLHTILFDPDLNTPVKTLDLPLGGARGVRVAIQLLIDFILIANRDQQGNPKSLDKQDDDELGATTIQSLTNAIKLAEVITGNGDGSLGLHPAVYFYGPTGRHTSPMFLGTSALI
;
A
#
# COMPACT_ATOMS: atom_id res chain seq x y z
N MET A 1 20.66 14.48 -8.00
CA MET A 1 19.25 14.11 -8.16
C MET A 1 19.08 12.71 -7.61
N ALA A 2 18.35 12.51 -6.53
CA ALA A 2 17.99 11.17 -6.11
C ALA A 2 17.01 10.62 -7.14
N SER A 3 17.38 9.54 -7.83
CA SER A 3 16.51 8.83 -8.76
C SER A 3 15.26 8.39 -7.98
N LYS A 4 14.09 8.86 -8.40
CA LYS A 4 12.80 8.39 -7.88
C LYS A 4 12.79 6.85 -8.05
N ALA A 5 12.59 6.12 -6.98
CA ALA A 5 12.63 4.66 -7.05
C ALA A 5 11.54 4.18 -8.03
N ILE A 6 11.97 3.48 -9.08
CA ILE A 6 11.07 2.92 -10.09
C ILE A 6 10.51 1.61 -9.52
N LEU A 7 9.27 1.63 -9.03
CA LEU A 7 8.62 0.51 -8.36
C LEU A 7 7.39 0.06 -9.14
N VAL A 8 7.22 -1.27 -9.23
CA VAL A 8 6.08 -1.91 -9.91
C VAL A 8 4.91 -1.96 -8.95
N ASN A 9 3.74 -1.49 -9.39
CA ASN A 9 2.54 -1.52 -8.55
C ASN A 9 1.69 -2.76 -8.86
N LEU A 10 1.78 -3.77 -7.99
CA LEU A 10 1.06 -5.04 -8.09
C LEU A 10 -0.08 -5.17 -7.06
N ASP A 11 -0.55 -4.06 -6.49
CA ASP A 11 -1.54 -4.12 -5.41
C ASP A 11 -2.90 -4.65 -5.87
N ALA A 12 -3.20 -4.53 -7.16
CA ALA A 12 -4.41 -5.05 -7.79
C ALA A 12 -4.47 -6.59 -7.89
N MET A 13 -3.33 -7.28 -7.76
CA MET A 13 -3.24 -8.73 -8.04
C MET A 13 -3.95 -9.59 -7.00
N ILE A 14 -3.98 -9.15 -5.74
CA ILE A 14 -4.67 -9.83 -4.65
C ILE A 14 -5.53 -8.79 -3.92
N LYS A 15 -6.82 -9.05 -3.85
CA LYS A 15 -7.77 -8.15 -3.18
C LYS A 15 -7.49 -8.05 -1.69
N ARG A 16 -7.90 -6.96 -1.08
CA ARG A 16 -7.90 -6.77 0.36
C ARG A 16 -9.24 -7.14 0.96
N ALA A 17 -9.23 -7.55 2.21
CA ALA A 17 -10.41 -7.68 3.02
C ALA A 17 -10.09 -7.22 4.44
N ASP A 18 -11.12 -6.82 5.15
CA ASP A 18 -11.07 -6.55 6.58
C ASP A 18 -10.61 -7.82 7.30
N PHE A 19 -9.63 -7.66 8.19
CA PHE A 19 -9.06 -8.74 8.97
C PHE A 19 -9.89 -9.03 10.22
N ALA A 20 -11.15 -8.64 10.23
CA ALA A 20 -12.07 -8.96 11.31
C ALA A 20 -12.21 -10.48 11.45
N ALA A 21 -12.01 -10.94 12.67
CA ALA A 21 -12.17 -12.32 13.02
C ALA A 21 -13.66 -12.65 13.15
N GLU A 22 -14.26 -13.15 12.10
CA GLU A 22 -15.38 -14.07 12.33
C GLU A 22 -14.76 -15.39 12.82
N THR A 23 -14.64 -15.50 14.13
CA THR A 23 -14.28 -16.75 14.78
C THR A 23 -15.51 -17.62 14.84
N ASP A 24 -15.65 -18.53 13.90
CA ASP A 24 -16.32 -19.76 14.23
C ASP A 24 -15.65 -20.92 13.49
N ASP A 25 -15.31 -21.88 14.31
CA ASP A 25 -14.86 -23.22 14.05
C ASP A 25 -13.38 -23.42 13.67
N GLU A 26 -12.75 -24.23 14.50
CA GLU A 26 -11.69 -25.15 14.14
C GLU A 26 -12.16 -26.08 12.99
N THR A 27 -12.59 -25.52 11.87
CA THR A 27 -12.84 -26.29 10.68
C THR A 27 -11.50 -26.85 10.21
N THR A 28 -11.24 -28.08 10.59
CA THR A 28 -10.22 -28.93 10.00
C THR A 28 -10.52 -29.00 8.51
N PHE A 29 -9.75 -28.27 7.70
CA PHE A 29 -9.74 -28.52 6.28
C PHE A 29 -8.35 -29.04 5.92
N ASP A 30 -8.30 -29.88 4.89
CA ASP A 30 -7.05 -30.32 4.33
C ASP A 30 -6.25 -29.11 3.83
N THR A 31 -5.16 -28.82 4.52
CA THR A 31 -4.28 -27.70 4.16
C THR A 31 -3.44 -28.10 2.96
N ILE A 32 -3.51 -27.33 1.90
CA ILE A 32 -2.55 -27.48 0.81
C ILE A 32 -1.16 -27.05 1.29
N ASN A 33 -0.15 -27.81 0.90
CA ASN A 33 1.25 -27.54 1.30
C ASN A 33 2.01 -26.71 0.30
N SER A 34 1.45 -26.52 -0.89
CA SER A 34 2.03 -25.69 -1.95
C SER A 34 0.93 -25.08 -2.83
N ILE A 35 1.25 -23.96 -3.48
CA ILE A 35 0.39 -23.31 -4.46
C ILE A 35 1.17 -23.09 -5.75
N SER A 36 0.73 -23.71 -6.83
CA SER A 36 1.32 -23.53 -8.16
C SER A 36 0.69 -22.35 -8.90
N VAL A 37 1.29 -21.97 -10.03
CA VAL A 37 0.69 -20.96 -10.94
C VAL A 37 -0.70 -21.38 -11.44
N ARG A 38 -0.97 -22.66 -11.58
CA ARG A 38 -2.30 -23.17 -11.97
C ARG A 38 -3.31 -22.96 -10.85
N ASP A 39 -2.93 -23.37 -9.64
CA ASP A 39 -3.79 -23.25 -8.46
C ASP A 39 -4.07 -21.79 -8.13
N LEU A 40 -3.08 -20.90 -8.30
CA LEU A 40 -3.19 -19.50 -7.99
C LEU A 40 -4.36 -18.82 -8.72
N ASN A 41 -4.68 -19.27 -9.91
CA ASN A 41 -5.79 -18.72 -10.69
C ASN A 41 -7.15 -18.95 -9.98
N ASP A 42 -7.36 -20.14 -9.46
CA ASP A 42 -8.60 -20.51 -8.77
C ASP A 42 -8.59 -19.94 -7.33
N PHE A 43 -7.45 -20.02 -6.65
CA PHE A 43 -7.28 -19.48 -5.30
C PHE A 43 -7.40 -17.96 -5.20
N THR A 44 -7.15 -17.22 -6.27
CA THR A 44 -7.26 -15.75 -6.26
C THR A 44 -8.67 -15.29 -5.85
N ALA A 45 -9.70 -16.08 -6.09
CA ALA A 45 -11.07 -15.77 -5.69
C ALA A 45 -11.24 -15.67 -4.17
N ILE A 46 -10.49 -16.47 -3.41
CA ILE A 46 -10.56 -16.59 -1.95
C ILE A 46 -9.34 -16.03 -1.22
N LEU A 47 -8.24 -15.75 -1.92
CA LEU A 47 -7.07 -15.10 -1.36
C LEU A 47 -7.36 -13.63 -1.06
N ARG A 48 -6.93 -13.18 0.12
CA ARG A 48 -7.00 -11.76 0.52
C ARG A 48 -5.68 -11.33 1.16
N LYS A 49 -5.36 -10.07 0.98
CA LYS A 49 -4.39 -9.38 1.85
C LYS A 49 -5.16 -8.81 3.04
N PRO A 50 -4.63 -8.90 4.26
CA PRO A 50 -5.17 -8.12 5.37
C PRO A 50 -5.26 -6.64 5.00
N ASP A 51 -6.27 -5.95 5.50
CA ASP A 51 -6.48 -4.52 5.29
C ASP A 51 -5.28 -3.68 5.77
N PHE A 52 -4.64 -4.09 6.85
CA PHE A 52 -3.45 -3.45 7.43
C PHE A 52 -2.15 -3.76 6.66
N GLN A 53 -2.08 -4.77 5.80
CA GLN A 53 -0.85 -5.09 5.09
C GLN A 53 -0.46 -3.95 4.12
N ARG A 54 0.86 -3.61 4.06
CA ARG A 54 1.37 -2.59 3.14
C ARG A 54 1.06 -2.92 1.67
N GLU A 55 1.10 -1.90 0.82
CA GLU A 55 0.89 -2.07 -0.62
C GLU A 55 1.97 -2.94 -1.27
N THR A 56 1.59 -3.65 -2.33
CA THR A 56 2.50 -4.46 -3.12
C THR A 56 3.13 -3.59 -4.24
N ASN A 57 3.87 -2.57 -3.83
CA ASN A 57 4.50 -1.59 -4.72
C ASN A 57 5.96 -1.27 -4.31
N HIS A 58 6.63 -2.21 -3.65
CA HIS A 58 7.98 -2.01 -3.10
C HIS A 58 9.07 -2.68 -3.93
N TRP A 59 8.71 -3.43 -4.95
CA TRP A 59 9.67 -4.12 -5.80
C TRP A 59 9.92 -3.37 -7.11
N SER A 60 11.20 -3.26 -7.46
CA SER A 60 11.64 -2.75 -8.77
C SER A 60 11.38 -3.80 -9.87
N PRO A 61 11.37 -3.39 -11.14
CA PRO A 61 11.29 -4.33 -12.26
C PRO A 61 12.29 -5.48 -12.18
N ASN A 62 13.54 -5.21 -11.76
CA ASN A 62 14.57 -6.23 -11.62
C ASN A 62 14.26 -7.25 -10.51
N GLN A 63 13.68 -6.82 -9.40
CA GLN A 63 13.27 -7.73 -8.32
C GLN A 63 12.11 -8.64 -8.76
N VAL A 64 11.16 -8.10 -9.54
CA VAL A 64 10.07 -8.88 -10.14
C VAL A 64 10.62 -9.93 -11.09
N VAL A 65 11.53 -9.54 -11.97
CA VAL A 65 12.20 -10.47 -12.92
C VAL A 65 13.00 -11.53 -12.17
N SER A 66 13.82 -11.14 -11.20
CA SER A 66 14.66 -12.08 -10.42
C SER A 66 13.82 -13.12 -9.68
N MET A 67 12.66 -12.73 -9.16
CA MET A 67 11.73 -13.69 -8.54
C MET A 67 11.18 -14.70 -9.55
N LEU A 68 10.82 -14.25 -10.76
CA LEU A 68 10.35 -15.14 -11.82
C LEU A 68 11.46 -16.03 -12.36
N GLU A 69 12.70 -15.53 -12.50
CA GLU A 69 13.87 -16.34 -12.85
C GLU A 69 14.07 -17.47 -11.83
N SER A 70 14.06 -17.14 -10.55
CA SER A 70 14.17 -18.16 -9.49
C SER A 70 13.04 -19.19 -9.56
N TYR A 71 11.82 -18.74 -9.88
CA TYR A 71 10.67 -19.63 -10.03
C TYR A 71 10.87 -20.59 -11.23
N VAL A 72 11.26 -20.08 -12.39
CA VAL A 72 11.45 -20.86 -13.62
C VAL A 72 12.66 -21.80 -13.52
N ASN A 73 13.73 -21.36 -12.85
CA ASN A 73 14.98 -22.14 -12.71
C ASN A 73 14.89 -23.21 -11.61
N GLY A 74 13.88 -23.19 -10.78
CA GLY A 74 13.77 -24.16 -9.70
C GLY A 74 14.52 -23.79 -8.42
N ASP A 75 14.96 -22.51 -8.28
CA ASP A 75 15.68 -22.04 -7.09
C ASP A 75 14.78 -22.02 -5.85
N LEU A 76 15.38 -22.04 -4.67
CA LEU A 76 14.63 -21.93 -3.43
C LEU A 76 13.96 -20.54 -3.33
N ILE A 77 12.66 -20.57 -3.08
CA ILE A 77 11.86 -19.37 -2.83
C ILE A 77 11.28 -19.51 -1.42
N PRO A 78 11.37 -18.47 -0.58
CA PRO A 78 10.80 -18.52 0.77
C PRO A 78 9.31 -18.89 0.75
N ALA A 79 8.86 -19.64 1.76
CA ALA A 79 7.49 -20.08 1.88
C ALA A 79 6.53 -18.90 1.97
N VAL A 80 5.33 -19.08 1.43
CA VAL A 80 4.20 -18.17 1.64
C VAL A 80 3.52 -18.56 2.94
N ILE A 81 3.16 -17.58 3.76
CA ILE A 81 2.50 -17.81 5.04
C ILE A 81 1.06 -17.37 4.93
N LEU A 82 0.16 -18.29 5.18
CA LEU A 82 -1.27 -18.11 5.06
C LEU A 82 -1.98 -18.33 6.39
N TRP A 83 -3.11 -17.67 6.57
CA TRP A 83 -4.06 -17.90 7.65
C TRP A 83 -5.46 -18.02 7.08
N LYS A 84 -6.24 -18.99 7.59
CA LYS A 84 -7.61 -19.23 7.15
C LYS A 84 -8.61 -18.64 8.14
N SER A 85 -9.56 -17.90 7.61
CA SER A 85 -10.82 -17.47 8.21
C SER A 85 -11.93 -17.69 7.17
N SER A 86 -12.89 -16.79 7.04
CA SER A 86 -13.84 -16.73 5.92
C SER A 86 -13.15 -16.64 4.56
N TYR A 87 -11.98 -16.04 4.53
CA TYR A 87 -11.03 -16.01 3.41
C TYR A 87 -9.70 -16.67 3.80
N ILE A 88 -8.84 -16.86 2.81
CA ILE A 88 -7.43 -17.22 3.03
C ILE A 88 -6.62 -15.93 2.99
N PHE A 89 -6.11 -15.51 4.13
CA PHE A 89 -5.30 -14.30 4.26
C PHE A 89 -3.82 -14.60 4.06
N VAL A 90 -3.17 -13.76 3.25
CA VAL A 90 -1.73 -13.82 3.00
C VAL A 90 -1.01 -13.03 4.09
N ILE A 91 -0.45 -13.73 5.07
CA ILE A 91 0.30 -13.14 6.18
C ILE A 91 1.69 -12.68 5.74
N ASP A 92 2.39 -13.54 4.98
CA ASP A 92 3.63 -13.19 4.29
C ASP A 92 3.69 -13.80 2.90
N GLY A 93 4.49 -13.22 2.01
CA GLY A 93 4.64 -13.66 0.63
C GLY A 93 3.71 -12.97 -0.36
N GLY A 94 3.01 -11.91 0.07
CA GLY A 94 2.10 -11.15 -0.78
C GLY A 94 2.75 -10.65 -2.08
N HIS A 95 4.01 -10.19 -2.05
CA HIS A 95 4.76 -9.81 -3.25
C HIS A 95 4.99 -10.99 -4.17
N ARG A 96 5.40 -12.15 -3.64
CA ARG A 96 5.69 -13.36 -4.40
C ARG A 96 4.45 -13.85 -5.16
N LEU A 97 3.32 -13.96 -4.47
CA LEU A 97 2.05 -14.34 -5.09
C LEU A 97 1.57 -13.30 -6.11
N SER A 98 1.71 -12.01 -5.80
CA SER A 98 1.32 -10.93 -6.72
C SER A 98 2.15 -10.93 -7.99
N VAL A 99 3.46 -11.22 -7.92
CA VAL A 99 4.33 -11.34 -9.11
C VAL A 99 3.91 -12.53 -9.98
N LEU A 100 3.65 -13.69 -9.39
CA LEU A 100 3.16 -14.85 -10.15
C LEU A 100 1.81 -14.57 -10.81
N LYS A 101 0.89 -13.92 -10.09
CA LYS A 101 -0.41 -13.54 -10.64
C LYS A 101 -0.25 -12.52 -11.76
N ALA A 102 0.59 -11.49 -11.59
CA ALA A 102 0.88 -10.52 -12.63
C ALA A 102 1.46 -11.16 -13.91
N TRP A 103 2.31 -12.16 -13.75
CA TRP A 103 2.88 -12.92 -14.87
C TRP A 103 1.82 -13.73 -15.62
N ILE A 104 0.89 -14.38 -14.90
CA ILE A 104 -0.23 -15.13 -15.49
C ILE A 104 -1.15 -14.19 -16.31
N GLU A 105 -1.45 -13.02 -15.76
CA GLU A 105 -2.40 -12.05 -16.31
C GLU A 105 -1.76 -11.07 -17.30
N ASP A 106 -0.42 -11.07 -17.42
CA ASP A 106 0.36 -10.04 -18.13
C ASP A 106 0.02 -8.61 -17.67
N ASP A 107 -0.25 -8.45 -16.37
CA ASP A 107 -0.67 -7.20 -15.75
C ASP A 107 0.34 -6.76 -14.69
N TYR A 108 1.23 -5.84 -15.06
CA TYR A 108 2.29 -5.30 -14.20
C TYR A 108 1.93 -3.91 -13.64
N GLY A 109 0.64 -3.65 -13.44
CA GLY A 109 0.10 -2.40 -12.94
C GLY A 109 -0.62 -1.58 -14.02
N ASP A 110 -0.86 -2.13 -15.20
CA ASP A 110 -1.43 -1.45 -16.37
C ASP A 110 -2.53 -2.24 -17.10
N GLY A 111 -2.72 -3.51 -16.74
CA GLY A 111 -3.68 -4.40 -17.39
C GLY A 111 -5.09 -4.34 -16.77
N PRO A 112 -5.96 -5.30 -17.14
CA PRO A 112 -7.38 -5.27 -16.77
C PRO A 112 -7.65 -5.30 -15.26
N LEU A 113 -6.88 -6.09 -14.49
CA LEU A 113 -7.04 -6.13 -13.03
C LEU A 113 -6.66 -4.81 -12.39
N SER A 114 -5.55 -4.21 -12.85
CA SER A 114 -5.07 -2.92 -12.39
C SER A 114 -6.04 -1.79 -12.76
N LEU A 115 -6.58 -1.78 -13.97
CA LEU A 115 -7.60 -0.82 -14.41
C LEU A 115 -8.86 -0.92 -13.55
N LYS A 116 -9.31 -2.13 -13.24
CA LYS A 116 -10.47 -2.35 -12.38
C LYS A 116 -10.24 -1.88 -10.95
N TYR A 117 -9.01 -2.06 -10.44
CA TYR A 117 -8.66 -1.73 -9.06
C TYR A 117 -8.43 -0.23 -8.85
N PHE A 118 -7.68 0.42 -9.77
CA PHE A 118 -7.29 1.84 -9.68
C PHE A 118 -8.30 2.78 -10.35
N GLY A 119 -9.34 2.27 -11.00
CA GLY A 119 -10.24 3.04 -11.85
C GLY A 119 -9.68 3.23 -13.26
N SER A 120 -10.32 4.08 -14.06
CA SER A 120 -9.98 4.27 -15.47
C SER A 120 -8.63 4.97 -15.71
N GLU A 121 -8.04 5.60 -14.69
CA GLU A 121 -6.82 6.40 -14.85
C GLU A 121 -5.60 5.74 -14.19
N ILE A 122 -4.82 5.05 -15.01
CA ILE A 122 -3.47 4.63 -14.65
C ILE A 122 -2.49 5.69 -15.15
N SER A 123 -1.61 6.19 -14.27
CA SER A 123 -0.65 7.24 -14.62
C SER A 123 0.29 6.82 -15.76
N LYS A 124 0.76 7.78 -16.54
CA LYS A 124 1.76 7.51 -17.60
C LYS A 124 3.04 6.88 -17.04
N GLU A 125 3.42 7.28 -15.83
CA GLU A 125 4.59 6.72 -15.13
C GLU A 125 4.37 5.24 -14.80
N GLN A 126 3.22 4.87 -14.24
CA GLN A 126 2.89 3.47 -13.93
C GLN A 126 2.86 2.60 -15.19
N ARG A 127 2.29 3.08 -16.28
CA ARG A 127 2.32 2.38 -17.58
C ARG A 127 3.74 2.17 -18.09
N SER A 128 4.58 3.21 -18.04
CA SER A 128 5.98 3.12 -18.47
C SER A 128 6.77 2.08 -17.64
N ILE A 129 6.51 2.00 -16.33
CA ILE A 129 7.13 1.02 -15.44
C ILE A 129 6.64 -0.39 -15.78
N ALA A 130 5.35 -0.57 -16.02
CA ALA A 130 4.76 -1.85 -16.41
C ALA A 130 5.33 -2.35 -17.74
N ASP A 131 5.41 -1.49 -18.76
CA ASP A 131 6.01 -1.82 -20.06
C ASP A 131 7.47 -2.23 -19.94
N LYS A 132 8.26 -1.49 -19.14
CA LYS A 132 9.66 -1.84 -18.87
C LYS A 132 9.76 -3.20 -18.17
N THR A 133 8.88 -3.48 -17.21
CA THR A 133 8.85 -4.76 -16.49
C THR A 133 8.53 -5.90 -17.43
N ARG A 134 7.49 -5.75 -18.23
CA ARG A 134 7.06 -6.74 -19.25
C ARG A 134 8.17 -7.04 -20.24
N LYS A 135 8.85 -6.00 -20.74
CA LYS A 135 9.98 -6.17 -21.65
C LYS A 135 11.11 -6.99 -21.03
N LEU A 136 11.52 -6.66 -19.81
CA LEU A 136 12.56 -7.38 -19.10
C LEU A 136 12.17 -8.84 -18.83
N ILE A 137 10.91 -9.11 -18.49
CA ILE A 137 10.39 -10.47 -18.28
C ILE A 137 10.44 -11.24 -19.60
N ASN A 138 9.98 -10.67 -20.70
CA ASN A 138 10.00 -11.33 -22.01
C ASN A 138 11.41 -11.65 -22.48
N GLU A 139 12.37 -10.79 -22.19
CA GLU A 139 13.78 -10.98 -22.56
C GLU A 139 14.49 -12.05 -21.72
N ARG A 140 14.19 -12.14 -20.41
CA ARG A 140 14.98 -12.93 -19.46
C ARG A 140 14.29 -14.22 -18.98
N VAL A 141 12.97 -14.21 -18.94
CA VAL A 141 12.16 -15.32 -18.41
C VAL A 141 11.31 -15.94 -19.52
N GLY A 142 10.61 -15.12 -20.26
CA GLY A 142 9.53 -15.48 -21.19
C GLY A 142 8.15 -15.18 -20.61
N SER A 143 7.17 -14.86 -21.46
CA SER A 143 5.80 -14.66 -21.04
C SER A 143 5.10 -15.95 -20.68
N TRP A 144 4.13 -15.89 -19.77
CA TRP A 144 3.28 -17.03 -19.43
C TRP A 144 2.54 -17.60 -20.65
N SER A 145 2.06 -16.74 -21.55
CA SER A 145 1.42 -17.13 -22.80
C SER A 145 2.37 -17.90 -23.72
N HIS A 146 3.64 -17.50 -23.79
CA HIS A 146 4.66 -18.22 -24.55
C HIS A 146 4.82 -19.66 -24.05
N PHE A 147 4.98 -19.87 -22.74
CA PHE A 147 5.09 -21.22 -22.16
C PHE A 147 3.87 -22.08 -22.45
N LYS A 148 2.66 -21.51 -22.38
CA LYS A 148 1.43 -22.25 -22.72
C LYS A 148 1.37 -22.64 -24.19
N GLN A 149 1.76 -21.74 -25.10
CA GLN A 149 1.78 -22.03 -26.53
C GLN A 149 2.79 -23.11 -26.88
N ARG A 150 4.01 -23.02 -26.32
CA ARG A 150 5.06 -24.02 -26.56
C ARG A 150 4.66 -25.43 -26.16
N LEU A 151 3.80 -25.64 -25.17
CA LEU A 151 3.29 -26.96 -24.80
C LEU A 151 2.37 -27.57 -25.87
N LEU A 152 1.76 -26.75 -26.69
CA LEU A 152 0.85 -27.18 -27.77
C LEU A 152 1.61 -27.50 -29.08
N ASP A 153 2.88 -27.11 -29.16
CA ASP A 153 3.69 -27.38 -30.34
C ASP A 153 4.02 -28.87 -30.42
N GLU A 154 3.77 -29.46 -31.56
CA GLU A 154 4.07 -30.88 -31.81
C GLU A 154 5.58 -31.14 -31.84
N ASP A 155 6.37 -30.17 -32.32
CA ASP A 155 7.82 -30.28 -32.49
C ASP A 155 8.63 -29.92 -31.22
N ILE A 156 7.98 -29.74 -30.07
CA ILE A 156 8.68 -29.43 -28.82
C ILE A 156 9.55 -30.59 -28.38
N SER A 157 10.83 -30.34 -28.07
CA SER A 157 11.71 -31.32 -27.53
C SER A 157 11.26 -31.88 -26.18
N ALA A 158 11.57 -33.12 -25.86
CA ALA A 158 11.23 -33.76 -24.59
C ALA A 158 11.82 -32.95 -23.40
N THR A 159 13.03 -32.41 -23.54
CA THR A 159 13.71 -31.59 -22.52
C THR A 159 12.95 -30.28 -22.26
N GLU A 160 12.55 -29.60 -23.31
CA GLU A 160 11.79 -28.34 -23.20
C GLU A 160 10.40 -28.59 -22.63
N ARG A 161 9.72 -29.65 -23.08
CA ARG A 161 8.44 -30.07 -22.53
C ARG A 161 8.53 -30.34 -21.02
N ASN A 162 9.55 -31.07 -20.58
CA ASN A 162 9.77 -31.34 -19.17
C ASN A 162 10.04 -30.06 -18.37
N LYS A 163 10.86 -29.16 -18.92
CA LYS A 163 11.10 -27.85 -18.28
C LYS A 163 9.80 -27.08 -18.07
N ILE A 164 8.98 -26.97 -19.11
CA ILE A 164 7.71 -26.23 -19.02
C ILE A 164 6.73 -26.94 -18.07
N THR A 165 6.67 -28.27 -18.11
CA THR A 165 5.84 -29.05 -17.18
C THR A 165 6.25 -28.79 -15.72
N ASN A 166 7.54 -28.74 -15.44
CA ASN A 166 8.05 -28.40 -14.11
C ASN A 166 7.64 -27.00 -13.67
N ILE A 167 7.70 -26.02 -14.57
CA ILE A 167 7.23 -24.64 -14.28
C ILE A 167 5.72 -24.63 -13.93
N LEU A 168 4.92 -25.38 -14.68
CA LEU A 168 3.47 -25.45 -14.50
C LEU A 168 3.05 -26.15 -13.20
N THR A 169 3.81 -27.15 -12.79
CA THR A 169 3.47 -28.01 -11.63
C THR A 169 4.19 -27.59 -10.35
N ARG A 170 5.21 -26.72 -10.47
CA ARG A 170 5.93 -26.21 -9.33
C ARG A 170 5.02 -25.34 -8.46
N GLY A 171 4.98 -25.63 -7.17
CA GLY A 171 4.28 -24.82 -6.18
C GLY A 171 5.24 -24.04 -5.28
N LEU A 172 4.84 -22.87 -4.86
CA LEU A 172 5.43 -22.19 -3.70
C LEU A 172 4.99 -22.94 -2.44
N THR A 173 5.94 -23.23 -1.56
CA THR A 173 5.64 -23.86 -0.26
C THR A 173 4.75 -22.97 0.57
N ILE A 174 3.75 -23.54 1.22
CA ILE A 174 2.83 -22.84 2.11
C ILE A 174 3.10 -23.26 3.54
N GLN A 175 3.10 -22.29 4.44
CA GLN A 175 3.03 -22.48 5.87
C GLN A 175 1.73 -21.88 6.38
N TRP A 176 1.06 -22.58 7.32
CA TRP A 176 -0.21 -22.14 7.86
C TRP A 176 -0.05 -21.62 9.29
N VAL A 177 -0.51 -20.40 9.53
CA VAL A 177 -0.71 -19.92 10.91
C VAL A 177 -1.96 -20.61 11.46
N LYS A 178 -1.79 -21.29 12.60
CA LYS A 178 -2.88 -21.91 13.34
C LYS A 178 -3.32 -20.99 14.48
N GLY A 179 -4.61 -20.88 14.71
CA GLY A 179 -5.21 -20.08 15.76
C GLY A 179 -6.05 -18.92 15.22
N ASN A 180 -6.46 -18.05 16.12
CA ASN A 180 -7.35 -16.92 15.85
C ASN A 180 -6.65 -15.75 15.12
N ALA A 181 -7.39 -14.68 14.85
CA ALA A 181 -6.90 -13.48 14.19
C ALA A 181 -5.74 -12.81 14.94
N ASP A 182 -5.79 -12.76 16.28
CA ASP A 182 -4.72 -12.16 17.08
C ASP A 182 -3.40 -12.90 16.90
N LYS A 183 -3.47 -14.23 16.79
CA LYS A 183 -2.28 -15.04 16.52
C LYS A 183 -1.74 -14.82 15.11
N ALA A 184 -2.62 -14.67 14.13
CA ALA A 184 -2.25 -14.39 12.76
C ALA A 184 -1.64 -12.97 12.63
N GLU A 185 -2.22 -11.98 13.28
CA GLU A 185 -1.71 -10.62 13.35
C GLU A 185 -0.35 -10.57 14.03
N SER A 186 -0.21 -11.20 15.20
CA SER A 186 1.07 -11.30 15.91
C SER A 186 2.14 -11.99 15.06
N SER A 187 1.77 -13.02 14.29
CA SER A 187 2.68 -13.70 13.36
C SER A 187 3.13 -12.77 12.25
N PHE A 188 2.22 -11.95 11.70
CA PHE A 188 2.56 -10.94 10.70
C PHE A 188 3.63 -9.96 11.23
N PHE A 189 3.43 -9.40 12.42
CA PHE A 189 4.40 -8.48 13.02
C PHE A 189 5.75 -9.17 13.29
N ASN A 190 5.74 -10.34 13.89
CA ASN A 190 6.96 -11.08 14.23
C ASN A 190 7.79 -11.42 12.98
N ILE A 191 7.15 -11.84 11.89
CA ILE A 191 7.84 -12.19 10.63
C ILE A 191 8.45 -10.95 10.00
N ASN A 192 7.70 -9.83 9.97
CA ASN A 192 8.22 -8.59 9.41
C ASN A 192 9.35 -7.97 10.24
N MET A 193 9.36 -8.17 11.58
CA MET A 193 10.46 -7.75 12.43
C MET A 193 11.75 -8.56 12.19
N GLN A 194 11.66 -9.81 11.76
CA GLN A 194 12.82 -10.67 11.50
C GLN A 194 13.36 -10.54 10.06
N GLY A 195 12.54 -10.03 9.13
CA GLY A 195 12.90 -9.86 7.73
C GLY A 195 13.35 -8.45 7.38
N THR A 196 12.66 -7.81 6.42
CA THR A 196 12.81 -6.36 6.18
C THR A 196 11.89 -5.64 7.17
N PRO A 197 12.43 -5.02 8.22
CA PRO A 197 11.60 -4.42 9.25
C PRO A 197 10.60 -3.43 8.65
N LEU A 198 9.40 -3.43 9.20
CA LEU A 198 8.49 -2.32 8.99
C LEU A 198 9.17 -1.06 9.51
N ASP A 199 8.95 0.02 8.83
CA ASP A 199 9.28 1.34 9.35
C ASP A 199 8.51 1.62 10.64
N GLU A 200 9.14 2.24 11.60
CA GLU A 200 8.53 2.62 12.89
C GLU A 200 7.18 3.34 12.70
N VAL A 201 7.09 4.21 11.68
CA VAL A 201 5.85 4.94 11.36
C VAL A 201 4.80 4.01 10.75
N GLU A 202 5.22 3.08 9.88
CA GLU A 202 4.31 2.06 9.33
C GLU A 202 3.81 1.13 10.44
N GLU A 203 4.68 0.69 11.32
CA GLU A 203 4.31 -0.15 12.47
C GLU A 203 3.34 0.56 13.41
N LEU A 204 3.61 1.84 13.73
CA LEU A 204 2.74 2.68 14.54
C LEU A 204 1.34 2.79 13.92
N LEU A 205 1.26 3.10 12.63
CA LEU A 205 -0.03 3.22 11.92
C LEU A 205 -0.78 1.90 11.82
N LEU A 206 -0.07 0.79 11.67
CA LEU A 206 -0.68 -0.53 11.59
C LEU A 206 -1.25 -0.97 12.94
N LYS A 207 -0.49 -0.79 14.01
CA LYS A 207 -0.98 -1.08 15.38
C LYS A 207 -2.19 -0.25 15.78
N ASN A 208 -2.29 0.95 15.22
CA ASN A 208 -3.36 1.91 15.52
C ASN A 208 -4.31 2.12 14.32
N ARG A 209 -4.49 1.12 13.46
CA ARG A 209 -5.19 1.25 12.19
C ARG A 209 -6.65 1.68 12.28
N HIS A 210 -7.32 1.39 13.41
CA HIS A 210 -8.71 1.77 13.66
C HIS A 210 -8.86 3.15 14.32
N LYS A 211 -7.74 3.81 14.64
CA LYS A 211 -7.75 5.13 15.28
C LYS A 211 -8.01 6.24 14.25
N PRO A 212 -8.82 7.26 14.60
CA PRO A 212 -9.18 8.34 13.68
C PRO A 212 -7.98 9.02 13.01
N THR A 213 -6.91 9.26 13.75
CA THR A 213 -5.68 9.90 13.22
C THR A 213 -4.97 9.00 12.20
N SER A 214 -4.90 7.68 12.45
CA SER A 214 -4.29 6.73 11.50
C SER A 214 -5.08 6.65 10.20
N ILE A 215 -6.40 6.55 10.30
CA ILE A 215 -7.30 6.53 9.13
C ILE A 215 -7.15 7.84 8.35
N SER A 216 -7.20 8.98 9.05
CA SER A 216 -7.05 10.32 8.45
C SER A 216 -5.72 10.46 7.72
N ALA A 217 -4.59 10.14 8.36
CA ALA A 217 -3.27 10.25 7.75
C ALA A 217 -3.14 9.36 6.50
N ARG A 218 -3.63 8.13 6.57
CA ARG A 218 -3.65 7.21 5.43
C ARG A 218 -4.53 7.72 4.29
N ALA A 219 -5.69 8.26 4.58
CA ALA A 219 -6.58 8.81 3.57
C ALA A 219 -5.96 10.05 2.90
N VAL A 220 -5.39 10.96 3.67
CA VAL A 220 -4.80 12.22 3.15
C VAL A 220 -3.58 11.95 2.28
N ILE A 221 -2.64 11.09 2.70
CA ILE A 221 -1.43 10.81 1.90
C ILE A 221 -1.75 10.24 0.52
N ARG A 222 -2.94 9.66 0.35
CA ARG A 222 -3.45 9.05 -0.88
C ARG A 222 -4.48 9.89 -1.61
N ALA A 223 -4.71 11.09 -1.16
CA ALA A 223 -5.77 11.96 -1.70
C ALA A 223 -7.16 11.27 -1.76
N GLY A 224 -7.48 10.45 -0.76
CA GLY A 224 -8.72 9.68 -0.68
C GLY A 224 -8.83 8.52 -1.67
N LYS A 225 -7.72 8.07 -2.29
CA LYS A 225 -7.70 6.99 -3.29
C LYS A 225 -6.95 5.74 -2.78
N GLY A 226 -7.11 4.63 -3.49
CA GLY A 226 -6.37 3.39 -3.23
C GLY A 226 -6.95 2.53 -2.11
N HIS A 227 -6.08 1.82 -1.38
CA HIS A 227 -6.52 0.96 -0.28
C HIS A 227 -7.18 1.78 0.84
N ARG A 228 -8.31 1.29 1.31
CA ARG A 228 -9.22 2.02 2.18
C ARG A 228 -9.26 1.38 3.57
N TYR A 229 -8.60 1.99 4.55
CA TYR A 229 -8.76 1.63 5.97
C TYR A 229 -10.17 1.92 6.50
N TRP A 230 -10.93 2.71 5.75
CA TRP A 230 -12.30 3.14 6.03
C TRP A 230 -13.35 2.36 5.22
N SER A 231 -12.96 1.28 4.54
CA SER A 231 -13.89 0.50 3.71
C SER A 231 -14.92 -0.29 4.51
N ALA A 232 -14.69 -0.50 5.81
CA ALA A 232 -15.65 -1.11 6.71
C ALA A 232 -16.80 -0.15 7.09
N PHE A 233 -16.61 1.17 6.89
CA PHE A 233 -17.64 2.16 7.17
C PHE A 233 -18.72 2.17 6.08
N SER A 234 -19.89 2.75 6.40
CA SER A 234 -20.93 2.92 5.39
C SER A 234 -20.44 3.79 4.22
N GLN A 235 -21.04 3.63 3.04
CA GLN A 235 -20.63 4.36 1.83
C GLN A 235 -20.65 5.88 2.05
N ASP A 236 -21.66 6.41 2.75
CA ASP A 236 -21.77 7.84 3.05
C ASP A 236 -20.58 8.36 3.88
N TYR A 237 -20.15 7.61 4.89
CA TYR A 237 -18.99 7.97 5.71
C TYR A 237 -17.69 7.85 4.91
N SER A 238 -17.55 6.79 4.13
CA SER A 238 -16.39 6.57 3.24
C SER A 238 -16.24 7.73 2.25
N ASP A 239 -17.31 8.14 1.57
CA ASP A 239 -17.30 9.24 0.60
C ASP A 239 -16.93 10.57 1.27
N LYS A 240 -17.44 10.84 2.48
CA LYS A 240 -17.08 12.04 3.26
C LYS A 240 -15.61 12.06 3.65
N ILE A 241 -15.06 10.91 4.10
CA ILE A 241 -13.64 10.76 4.43
C ILE A 241 -12.78 11.00 3.19
N GLU A 242 -13.11 10.36 2.07
CA GLU A 242 -12.36 10.52 0.81
C GLU A 242 -12.35 11.96 0.32
N LYS A 243 -13.50 12.62 0.35
CA LYS A 243 -13.63 14.04 -0.04
C LYS A 243 -12.82 14.97 0.87
N ALA A 244 -12.90 14.77 2.19
CA ALA A 244 -12.16 15.57 3.17
C ALA A 244 -10.64 15.31 3.04
N ALA A 245 -10.24 14.05 2.90
CA ALA A 245 -8.85 13.67 2.72
C ALA A 245 -8.25 14.25 1.43
N LYS A 246 -9.00 14.20 0.32
CA LYS A 246 -8.59 14.83 -0.95
C LYS A 246 -8.41 16.34 -0.79
N LYS A 247 -9.35 17.02 -0.10
CA LYS A 247 -9.26 18.46 0.16
C LYS A 247 -8.00 18.80 0.94
N LEU A 248 -7.74 18.10 2.05
CA LEU A 248 -6.56 18.33 2.87
C LEU A 248 -5.26 18.01 2.12
N HIS A 249 -5.25 16.92 1.33
CA HIS A 249 -4.12 16.59 0.46
C HIS A 249 -3.81 17.73 -0.53
N THR A 250 -4.83 18.26 -1.20
CA THR A 250 -4.64 19.37 -2.15
C THR A 250 -4.05 20.59 -1.45
N ILE A 251 -4.55 20.94 -0.27
CA ILE A 251 -4.04 22.10 0.50
C ILE A 251 -2.54 21.90 0.86
N LEU A 252 -2.16 20.71 1.31
CA LEU A 252 -0.83 20.50 1.88
C LEU A 252 0.22 20.04 0.87
N PHE A 253 -0.17 19.25 -0.14
CA PHE A 253 0.74 18.57 -1.05
C PHE A 253 0.67 19.00 -2.51
N ASP A 254 -0.50 19.47 -2.95
CA ASP A 254 -0.72 19.84 -4.35
C ASP A 254 -1.55 21.14 -4.43
N PRO A 255 -1.00 22.23 -3.87
CA PRO A 255 -1.70 23.50 -3.87
C PRO A 255 -1.72 24.17 -5.25
N ASP A 256 -2.83 24.81 -5.58
CA ASP A 256 -2.93 25.68 -6.74
C ASP A 256 -2.26 27.04 -6.40
N LEU A 257 -1.03 27.22 -6.86
CA LEU A 257 -0.25 28.42 -6.65
C LEU A 257 -0.24 29.26 -7.92
N ASN A 258 -0.63 30.53 -7.81
CA ASN A 258 -0.62 31.49 -8.91
C ASN A 258 0.80 31.87 -9.40
N THR A 259 1.82 31.49 -8.66
CA THR A 259 3.22 31.75 -9.02
C THR A 259 3.97 30.43 -9.16
N PRO A 260 4.85 30.29 -10.18
CA PRO A 260 5.63 29.09 -10.35
C PRO A 260 6.58 28.91 -9.15
N VAL A 261 6.36 27.87 -8.35
CA VAL A 261 7.25 27.48 -7.26
C VAL A 261 8.21 26.45 -7.80
N LYS A 262 9.49 26.79 -7.82
CA LYS A 262 10.57 25.85 -8.17
C LYS A 262 11.06 25.15 -6.91
N THR A 263 10.21 24.38 -6.26
CA THR A 263 10.67 23.48 -5.23
C THR A 263 10.84 22.08 -5.81
N LEU A 264 11.97 21.45 -5.51
CA LEU A 264 12.26 20.06 -5.86
C LEU A 264 11.79 19.10 -4.76
N ASP A 265 11.30 19.64 -3.67
CA ASP A 265 10.90 18.91 -2.49
C ASP A 265 9.38 18.80 -2.41
N LEU A 266 8.88 17.71 -1.84
CA LEU A 266 7.46 17.60 -1.51
C LEU A 266 7.06 18.73 -0.56
N PRO A 267 5.92 19.41 -0.79
CA PRO A 267 5.54 20.60 -0.02
C PRO A 267 5.53 20.42 1.49
N LEU A 268 5.26 19.20 1.98
CA LEU A 268 5.15 18.96 3.41
C LEU A 268 6.29 18.13 4.01
N GLY A 269 7.02 17.34 3.25
CA GLY A 269 8.02 16.41 3.77
C GLY A 269 9.42 16.59 3.23
N GLY A 270 9.60 17.47 2.24
CA GLY A 270 10.86 17.68 1.55
C GLY A 270 11.31 16.46 0.76
N ALA A 271 12.58 16.44 0.36
CA ALA A 271 13.18 15.38 -0.45
C ALA A 271 13.24 13.99 0.22
N ARG A 272 12.88 13.89 1.48
CA ARG A 272 12.90 12.62 2.23
C ARG A 272 11.74 11.68 1.89
N GLY A 273 10.79 12.13 1.07
CA GLY A 273 9.70 11.33 0.53
C GLY A 273 8.51 11.12 1.45
N VAL A 274 7.60 10.29 0.99
CA VAL A 274 6.28 10.01 1.62
C VAL A 274 6.38 9.58 3.08
N ARG A 275 7.45 8.89 3.47
CA ARG A 275 7.69 8.41 4.84
C ARG A 275 7.76 9.54 5.87
N VAL A 276 8.54 10.58 5.57
CA VAL A 276 8.65 11.74 6.45
C VAL A 276 7.37 12.57 6.40
N ALA A 277 6.74 12.64 5.24
CA ALA A 277 5.48 13.33 5.06
C ALA A 277 4.37 12.70 5.90
N ILE A 278 4.32 11.37 6.01
CA ILE A 278 3.27 10.70 6.78
C ILE A 278 3.43 10.92 8.29
N GLN A 279 4.66 10.91 8.81
CA GLN A 279 4.91 11.25 10.22
C GLN A 279 4.50 12.70 10.51
N LEU A 280 4.93 13.62 9.67
CA LEU A 280 4.59 15.03 9.81
C LEU A 280 3.08 15.27 9.73
N LEU A 281 2.39 14.51 8.89
CA LEU A 281 0.94 14.57 8.74
C LEU A 281 0.24 14.04 10.01
N ILE A 282 0.72 12.95 10.59
CA ILE A 282 0.21 12.44 11.87
C ILE A 282 0.33 13.53 12.95
N ASP A 283 1.51 14.10 13.10
CA ASP A 283 1.77 15.14 14.10
C ASP A 283 0.88 16.38 13.87
N PHE A 284 0.71 16.79 12.61
CA PHE A 284 -0.19 17.88 12.25
C PHE A 284 -1.66 17.59 12.59
N ILE A 285 -2.14 16.38 12.29
CA ILE A 285 -3.51 15.96 12.62
C ILE A 285 -3.72 15.90 14.14
N LEU A 286 -2.73 15.41 14.89
CA LEU A 286 -2.78 15.39 16.36
C LEU A 286 -2.86 16.81 16.93
N ILE A 287 -2.08 17.75 16.41
CA ILE A 287 -2.13 19.17 16.79
C ILE A 287 -3.51 19.78 16.48
N ALA A 288 -4.07 19.50 15.32
CA ALA A 288 -5.38 19.98 14.92
C ALA A 288 -6.55 19.44 15.78
N ASN A 289 -6.31 18.30 16.47
CA ASN A 289 -7.32 17.63 17.31
C ASN A 289 -6.93 17.62 18.80
N ARG A 290 -6.14 18.61 19.25
CA ARG A 290 -5.80 18.79 20.65
C ARG A 290 -7.05 19.08 21.49
N ASP A 291 -6.97 18.76 22.78
CA ASP A 291 -8.02 19.04 23.73
C ASP A 291 -8.15 20.55 24.06
N GLN A 292 -9.11 20.90 24.91
CA GLN A 292 -9.33 22.30 25.34
C GLN A 292 -8.15 22.91 26.12
N GLN A 293 -7.27 22.06 26.67
CA GLN A 293 -6.03 22.45 27.34
C GLN A 293 -4.84 22.60 26.38
N GLY A 294 -5.05 22.30 25.09
CA GLY A 294 -4.02 22.38 24.05
C GLY A 294 -3.13 21.12 23.95
N ASN A 295 -3.50 20.03 24.61
CA ASN A 295 -2.72 18.79 24.58
C ASN A 295 -3.20 17.85 23.47
N PRO A 296 -2.32 17.40 22.58
CA PRO A 296 -2.66 16.39 21.61
C PRO A 296 -2.82 15.02 22.29
N LYS A 297 -3.95 14.34 22.05
CA LYS A 297 -4.14 12.94 22.51
C LYS A 297 -3.29 12.03 21.64
N SER A 298 -2.28 11.40 22.21
CA SER A 298 -1.40 10.47 21.47
C SER A 298 -2.19 9.35 20.79
N LEU A 299 -1.65 8.83 19.70
CA LEU A 299 -2.33 7.90 18.80
C LEU A 299 -2.82 6.63 19.53
N ASP A 300 -1.98 6.06 20.39
CA ASP A 300 -2.25 4.87 21.19
C ASP A 300 -3.36 5.05 22.24
N LYS A 301 -3.62 6.29 22.63
CA LYS A 301 -4.66 6.63 23.63
C LYS A 301 -5.99 7.04 23.01
N GLN A 302 -6.07 7.13 21.69
CA GLN A 302 -7.34 7.38 21.01
C GLN A 302 -8.24 6.15 21.06
N ASP A 303 -9.54 6.37 21.04
CA ASP A 303 -10.53 5.32 20.89
C ASP A 303 -10.62 4.90 19.41
N ASP A 304 -11.02 3.68 19.12
CA ASP A 304 -11.27 3.20 17.77
C ASP A 304 -12.50 3.92 17.19
N ASP A 305 -12.45 4.21 15.90
CA ASP A 305 -13.59 4.79 15.18
C ASP A 305 -14.33 3.67 14.45
N GLU A 306 -15.45 3.25 15.00
CA GLU A 306 -16.26 2.16 14.45
C GLU A 306 -17.16 2.62 13.28
N LEU A 307 -17.48 3.90 13.19
CA LEU A 307 -18.45 4.44 12.24
C LEU A 307 -17.85 5.40 11.22
N GLY A 308 -16.66 5.96 11.46
CA GLY A 308 -16.02 6.96 10.62
C GLY A 308 -16.35 8.41 11.02
N ALA A 309 -17.23 8.62 12.00
CA ALA A 309 -17.63 9.97 12.42
C ALA A 309 -16.48 10.75 13.06
N THR A 310 -15.70 10.11 13.92
CA THR A 310 -14.54 10.73 14.58
C THR A 310 -13.44 11.02 13.58
N THR A 311 -13.24 10.18 12.58
CA THR A 311 -12.31 10.43 11.47
C THR A 311 -12.70 11.64 10.64
N ILE A 312 -13.99 11.80 10.30
CA ILE A 312 -14.49 12.98 9.59
C ILE A 312 -14.27 14.24 10.42
N GLN A 313 -14.53 14.19 11.72
CA GLN A 313 -14.28 15.33 12.61
C GLN A 313 -12.79 15.67 12.67
N SER A 314 -11.93 14.65 12.77
CA SER A 314 -10.48 14.80 12.78
C SER A 314 -9.96 15.47 11.51
N LEU A 315 -10.43 15.02 10.34
CA LEU A 315 -10.10 15.63 9.05
C LEU A 315 -10.64 17.06 8.94
N THR A 316 -11.84 17.32 9.44
CA THR A 316 -12.45 18.64 9.41
C THR A 316 -11.64 19.65 10.22
N ASN A 317 -11.18 19.27 11.42
CA ASN A 317 -10.33 20.12 12.26
C ASN A 317 -8.96 20.36 11.59
N ALA A 318 -8.38 19.32 11.00
CA ALA A 318 -7.12 19.45 10.26
C ALA A 318 -7.25 20.38 9.03
N ILE A 319 -8.37 20.31 8.30
CA ILE A 319 -8.66 21.23 7.19
C ILE A 319 -8.76 22.66 7.68
N LYS A 320 -9.50 22.91 8.76
CA LYS A 320 -9.64 24.28 9.34
C LYS A 320 -8.27 24.84 9.71
N LEU A 321 -7.44 24.07 10.41
CA LEU A 321 -6.10 24.51 10.77
C LEU A 321 -5.24 24.76 9.52
N ALA A 322 -5.29 23.89 8.53
CA ALA A 322 -4.58 24.07 7.28
C ALA A 322 -5.02 25.35 6.54
N GLU A 323 -6.31 25.64 6.48
CA GLU A 323 -6.85 26.85 5.84
C GLU A 323 -6.44 28.13 6.56
N VAL A 324 -6.34 28.11 7.89
CA VAL A 324 -5.79 29.25 8.66
C VAL A 324 -4.31 29.47 8.34
N ILE A 325 -3.53 28.43 8.19
CA ILE A 325 -2.10 28.56 7.87
C ILE A 325 -1.89 28.99 6.41
N THR A 326 -2.60 28.37 5.47
CA THR A 326 -2.26 28.39 4.04
C THR A 326 -3.26 29.15 3.15
N GLY A 327 -4.43 29.51 3.68
CA GLY A 327 -5.51 30.10 2.89
C GLY A 327 -5.20 31.52 2.40
N ASN A 328 -6.04 31.99 1.47
CA ASN A 328 -5.96 33.34 0.87
C ASN A 328 -7.06 34.29 1.45
N GLY A 329 -7.85 33.82 2.42
CA GLY A 329 -8.94 34.57 3.01
C GLY A 329 -8.53 35.44 4.19
N ASP A 330 -9.44 36.38 4.58
CA ASP A 330 -9.28 37.17 5.78
C ASP A 330 -9.15 36.26 7.01
N GLY A 331 -8.07 36.46 7.78
CA GLY A 331 -7.75 35.63 8.95
C GLY A 331 -6.82 34.43 8.66
N SER A 332 -6.42 34.20 7.42
CA SER A 332 -5.36 33.24 7.08
C SER A 332 -3.98 33.90 7.18
N LEU A 333 -2.98 33.13 7.59
CA LEU A 333 -1.59 33.58 7.63
C LEU A 333 -0.92 33.64 6.25
N GLY A 334 -1.51 33.00 5.24
CA GLY A 334 -0.94 32.91 3.88
C GLY A 334 0.39 32.17 3.80
N LEU A 335 0.73 31.36 4.83
CA LEU A 335 1.99 30.63 4.93
C LEU A 335 1.90 29.28 4.24
N HIS A 336 1.97 29.29 2.92
CA HIS A 336 1.81 28.09 2.12
C HIS A 336 2.99 27.10 2.30
N PRO A 337 2.77 25.80 2.62
CA PRO A 337 3.86 24.83 2.82
C PRO A 337 4.80 24.65 1.65
N ALA A 338 4.32 24.86 0.43
CA ALA A 338 5.16 24.79 -0.78
C ALA A 338 6.12 25.99 -0.95
N VAL A 339 5.90 27.08 -0.21
CA VAL A 339 6.69 28.32 -0.31
C VAL A 339 7.46 28.61 0.97
N TYR A 340 6.81 28.38 2.10
CA TYR A 340 7.35 28.69 3.43
C TYR A 340 7.86 27.42 4.11
N PHE A 341 8.44 27.57 5.29
CA PHE A 341 8.99 26.51 6.14
C PHE A 341 10.22 25.80 5.56
N TYR A 342 11.01 26.53 4.79
CA TYR A 342 12.30 26.06 4.28
C TYR A 342 13.43 26.72 5.04
N GLY A 343 14.45 25.90 5.37
CA GLY A 343 15.68 26.40 5.98
C GLY A 343 16.65 27.04 4.95
N PRO A 344 17.79 27.58 5.42
CA PRO A 344 18.78 28.22 4.52
C PRO A 344 19.32 27.31 3.42
N THR A 345 19.21 26.00 3.60
CA THR A 345 19.65 24.98 2.62
C THR A 345 18.57 24.62 1.60
N GLY A 346 17.43 25.31 1.59
CA GLY A 346 16.29 24.99 0.72
C GLY A 346 15.57 23.69 1.06
N ARG A 347 15.77 23.14 2.28
CA ARG A 347 15.08 21.96 2.74
C ARG A 347 13.91 22.32 3.65
N HIS A 348 12.80 21.60 3.49
CA HIS A 348 11.63 21.78 4.36
C HIS A 348 11.98 21.52 5.83
N THR A 349 11.53 22.42 6.70
CA THR A 349 11.81 22.39 8.14
C THR A 349 10.54 22.03 8.90
N SER A 350 10.33 20.74 9.14
CA SER A 350 9.14 20.19 9.84
C SER A 350 8.88 20.87 11.19
N PRO A 351 9.88 21.15 12.05
CA PRO A 351 9.67 21.84 13.32
C PRO A 351 9.06 23.24 13.16
N MET A 352 9.40 23.98 12.11
CA MET A 352 8.80 25.30 11.84
C MET A 352 7.33 25.18 11.50
N PHE A 353 6.96 24.22 10.63
CA PHE A 353 5.58 23.98 10.26
C PHE A 353 4.72 23.53 11.45
N LEU A 354 5.20 22.53 12.22
CA LEU A 354 4.48 22.03 13.40
C LEU A 354 4.40 23.06 14.50
N GLY A 355 5.47 23.84 14.74
CA GLY A 355 5.49 24.93 15.72
C GLY A 355 4.48 26.03 15.37
N THR A 356 4.40 26.42 14.10
CA THR A 356 3.35 27.36 13.64
C THR A 356 1.96 26.78 13.82
N SER A 357 1.77 25.49 13.48
CA SER A 357 0.48 24.81 13.65
C SER A 357 0.04 24.71 15.11
N ALA A 358 0.98 24.60 16.04
CA ALA A 358 0.69 24.50 17.47
C ALA A 358 0.38 25.85 18.12
N LEU A 359 0.83 26.96 17.53
CA LEU A 359 0.59 28.31 18.03
C LEU A 359 -0.79 28.88 17.68
N ILE A 360 -1.42 28.34 16.65
CA ILE A 360 -2.78 28.67 16.19
C ILE A 360 -3.82 27.89 17.00
#